data_897b4af53f240d28d9d4015858b27f79
#
_entry.id   897b4af53f240d28d9d4015858b27f79
#
_cell.length_a   1.000
_cell.length_b   1.000
_cell.length_c   1.000
_cell.angle_alpha   90.00
_cell.angle_beta   90.00
_cell.angle_gamma   90.00
#
_symmetry.space_group_name_H-M   'P 1'
#
loop_
_entity.id
_entity.type
_entity.pdbx_description
1 polymer ?
#
loop_
_entity_poly.entity_id
_entity_poly.type
_entity_poly.pdbx_seq_one_letter_code
_entity_poly.pdbx_strand_id
1 'polypeptide(L)'
;FGPSLWVKFVMRRYSTEKSEMPGTGGELAKHLIKRFSLKDVEVEITELGDHYDPIEKKVRLSREHYESKSLTAVAIAAHEVGHAIQDHQGDKRLATRTKMVPIVNLLARWSVVIISLSPVIGIITRHPIPFSLLLFIGLSGFIARMMMHAVTLPIEFDASFSKALPILREGDYVSPVSYTHLTLPTTVRV
;
A
#
# COMPACT_ATOMS: atom_id res chain seq x y z
N PHE A 1 3.40 6.27 14.94
CA PHE A 1 3.12 4.91 15.48
C PHE A 1 1.62 4.66 15.72
N GLY A 2 0.84 5.64 16.20
CA GLY A 2 -0.59 5.46 16.53
C GLY A 2 -1.47 4.99 15.37
N PRO A 3 -1.48 5.65 14.19
CA PRO A 3 -2.33 5.25 13.07
C PRO A 3 -2.05 3.84 12.57
N SER A 4 -0.77 3.44 12.48
CA SER A 4 -0.40 2.10 11.99
C SER A 4 -0.82 0.99 12.96
N LEU A 5 -0.73 1.23 14.26
CA LEU A 5 -1.19 0.28 15.28
C LEU A 5 -2.72 0.14 15.25
N TRP A 6 -3.43 1.26 15.06
CA TRP A 6 -4.88 1.25 14.96
C TRP A 6 -5.37 0.49 13.72
N VAL A 7 -4.75 0.71 12.55
CA VAL A 7 -5.07 -0.05 11.33
C VAL A 7 -4.84 -1.54 11.55
N LYS A 8 -3.70 -1.94 12.12
CA LYS A 8 -3.42 -3.34 12.45
C LYS A 8 -4.45 -3.94 13.41
N PHE A 9 -4.89 -3.18 14.41
CA PHE A 9 -5.93 -3.62 15.34
C PHE A 9 -7.26 -3.86 14.61
N VAL A 10 -7.68 -2.92 13.75
CA VAL A 10 -8.91 -3.05 12.96
C VAL A 10 -8.81 -4.25 12.02
N MET A 11 -7.71 -4.39 11.28
CA MET A 11 -7.50 -5.54 10.40
C MET A 11 -7.59 -6.87 11.13
N ARG A 12 -6.94 -6.99 12.30
CA ARG A 12 -7.04 -8.20 13.16
C ARG A 12 -8.45 -8.47 13.66
N ARG A 13 -9.21 -7.43 14.02
CA ARG A 13 -10.59 -7.59 14.47
C ARG A 13 -11.51 -8.18 13.39
N TYR A 14 -11.24 -7.90 12.12
CA TYR A 14 -12.02 -8.36 10.97
C TYR A 14 -11.35 -9.49 10.17
N SER A 15 -10.22 -10.02 10.66
CA SER A 15 -9.54 -11.19 10.08
C SER A 15 -10.19 -12.52 10.45
N THR A 16 -11.11 -12.53 11.43
CA THR A 16 -11.84 -13.75 11.80
C THR A 16 -12.66 -14.24 10.62
N GLU A 17 -12.51 -15.51 10.30
CA GLU A 17 -13.26 -16.18 9.24
C GLU A 17 -14.76 -16.11 9.50
N LYS A 18 -15.51 -15.81 8.45
CA LYS A 18 -16.96 -15.81 8.45
C LYS A 18 -17.46 -16.86 7.48
N SER A 19 -18.26 -17.79 7.98
CA SER A 19 -18.90 -18.84 7.17
C SER A 19 -19.81 -18.30 6.05
N GLU A 20 -20.28 -17.05 6.20
CA GLU A 20 -21.15 -16.37 5.24
C GLU A 20 -20.39 -15.75 4.06
N MET A 21 -19.05 -15.71 4.09
CA MET A 21 -18.28 -15.16 2.98
C MET A 21 -18.26 -16.13 1.80
N PRO A 22 -18.61 -15.65 0.58
CA PRO A 22 -18.76 -16.51 -0.60
C PRO A 22 -17.46 -17.14 -1.08
N GLY A 23 -16.30 -16.58 -0.71
CA GLY A 23 -15.00 -17.09 -1.12
C GLY A 23 -13.84 -16.52 -0.32
N THR A 24 -12.63 -16.99 -0.64
CA THR A 24 -11.38 -16.49 -0.05
C THR A 24 -10.92 -15.21 -0.76
N GLY A 25 -9.95 -14.49 -0.17
CA GLY A 25 -9.35 -13.32 -0.83
C GLY A 25 -8.69 -13.69 -2.17
N GLY A 26 -8.01 -14.84 -2.25
CA GLY A 26 -7.41 -15.32 -3.50
C GLY A 26 -8.44 -15.68 -4.58
N GLU A 27 -9.56 -16.28 -4.20
CA GLU A 27 -10.68 -16.56 -5.11
C GLU A 27 -11.31 -15.28 -5.62
N LEU A 28 -11.54 -14.30 -4.74
CA LEU A 28 -12.05 -13.00 -5.14
C LEU A 28 -11.11 -12.28 -6.10
N ALA A 29 -9.80 -12.24 -5.80
CA ALA A 29 -8.82 -11.62 -6.70
C ALA A 29 -8.87 -12.22 -8.11
N LYS A 30 -8.86 -13.55 -8.23
CA LYS A 30 -8.98 -14.25 -9.51
C LYS A 30 -10.31 -13.96 -10.23
N HIS A 31 -11.40 -13.90 -9.48
CA HIS A 31 -12.71 -13.57 -10.02
C HIS A 31 -12.74 -12.15 -10.58
N LEU A 32 -12.21 -11.17 -9.85
CA LEU A 32 -12.15 -9.77 -10.26
C LEU A 32 -11.24 -9.56 -11.48
N ILE A 33 -10.08 -10.22 -11.53
CA ILE A 33 -9.18 -10.21 -12.70
C ILE A 33 -9.93 -10.67 -13.96
N LYS A 34 -10.70 -11.74 -13.84
CA LYS A 34 -11.52 -12.25 -14.95
C LYS A 34 -12.66 -11.27 -15.30
N ARG A 35 -13.37 -10.74 -14.30
CA ARG A 35 -14.48 -9.79 -14.46
C ARG A 35 -14.06 -8.52 -15.19
N PHE A 36 -12.88 -7.98 -14.85
CA PHE A 36 -12.34 -6.77 -15.47
C PHE A 36 -11.44 -7.04 -16.67
N SER A 37 -11.37 -8.30 -17.15
CA SER A 37 -10.58 -8.69 -18.33
C SER A 37 -9.10 -8.31 -18.25
N LEU A 38 -8.50 -8.40 -17.07
CA LEU A 38 -7.09 -8.09 -16.83
C LEU A 38 -6.23 -9.30 -17.25
N LYS A 39 -6.11 -9.55 -18.55
CA LYS A 39 -5.57 -10.81 -19.12
C LYS A 39 -4.11 -11.08 -18.75
N ASP A 40 -3.34 -10.02 -18.49
CA ASP A 40 -1.90 -10.11 -18.20
C ASP A 40 -1.61 -10.14 -16.69
N VAL A 41 -2.65 -10.17 -15.84
CA VAL A 41 -2.50 -10.13 -14.38
C VAL A 41 -2.74 -11.51 -13.78
N GLU A 42 -1.78 -11.96 -12.97
CA GLU A 42 -1.85 -13.22 -12.23
C GLU A 42 -1.99 -12.98 -10.72
N VAL A 43 -2.46 -14.00 -9.99
CA VAL A 43 -2.53 -13.96 -8.51
C VAL A 43 -1.60 -15.01 -7.95
N GLU A 44 -0.69 -14.60 -7.07
CA GLU A 44 0.24 -15.51 -6.39
C GLU A 44 0.33 -15.23 -4.87
N ILE A 45 0.83 -16.22 -4.13
CA ILE A 45 1.10 -16.10 -2.70
C ILE A 45 2.50 -15.53 -2.50
N THR A 46 2.66 -14.66 -1.50
CA THR A 46 3.94 -14.04 -1.14
C THR A 46 4.15 -13.98 0.37
N GLU A 47 5.41 -13.97 0.80
CA GLU A 47 5.82 -13.68 2.19
C GLU A 47 6.17 -12.19 2.41
N LEU A 48 6.19 -11.39 1.36
CA LEU A 48 6.59 -9.97 1.41
C LEU A 48 5.45 -9.02 1.80
N GLY A 49 4.25 -9.57 2.06
CA GLY A 49 3.03 -8.80 2.33
C GLY A 49 2.24 -8.50 1.06
N ASP A 50 0.97 -8.13 1.27
CA ASP A 50 0.02 -7.93 0.17
C ASP A 50 0.42 -6.72 -0.67
N HIS A 51 0.46 -6.88 -1.99
CA HIS A 51 0.73 -5.79 -2.94
C HIS A 51 0.45 -6.20 -4.39
N TYR A 52 0.18 -5.20 -5.23
CA TYR A 52 0.22 -5.35 -6.68
C TYR A 52 1.59 -4.97 -7.23
N ASP A 53 2.18 -5.85 -8.05
CA ASP A 53 3.43 -5.57 -8.77
C ASP A 53 3.11 -5.14 -10.21
N PRO A 54 3.26 -3.85 -10.55
CA PRO A 54 2.97 -3.36 -11.90
C PRO A 54 4.02 -3.75 -12.94
N ILE A 55 5.21 -4.20 -12.52
CA ILE A 55 6.28 -4.63 -13.43
C ILE A 55 6.01 -6.08 -13.87
N GLU A 56 5.75 -6.96 -12.92
CA GLU A 56 5.47 -8.37 -13.18
C GLU A 56 4.00 -8.65 -13.47
N LYS A 57 3.12 -7.64 -13.32
CA LYS A 57 1.67 -7.75 -13.48
C LYS A 57 1.07 -8.82 -12.58
N LYS A 58 1.41 -8.77 -11.29
CA LYS A 58 0.98 -9.77 -10.31
C LYS A 58 0.32 -9.14 -9.11
N VAL A 59 -0.84 -9.66 -8.74
CA VAL A 59 -1.47 -9.44 -7.43
C VAL A 59 -0.89 -10.46 -6.46
N ARG A 60 -0.11 -9.99 -5.50
CA ARG A 60 0.54 -10.81 -4.48
C ARG A 60 -0.18 -10.67 -3.16
N LEU A 61 -0.64 -11.80 -2.63
CA LEU A 61 -1.33 -11.85 -1.34
C LEU A 61 -0.53 -12.71 -0.38
N SER A 62 -0.49 -12.33 0.88
CA SER A 62 0.01 -13.20 1.94
C SER A 62 -0.84 -14.48 2.00
N ARG A 63 -0.25 -15.59 2.45
CA ARG A 63 -0.97 -16.85 2.58
C ARG A 63 -2.24 -16.70 3.41
N GLU A 64 -2.16 -15.95 4.51
CA GLU A 64 -3.30 -15.65 5.38
C GLU A 64 -4.46 -15.01 4.59
N HIS A 65 -4.19 -13.98 3.79
CA HIS A 65 -5.24 -13.29 3.04
C HIS A 65 -5.67 -14.03 1.77
N TYR A 66 -4.79 -14.83 1.21
CA TYR A 66 -5.14 -15.64 0.03
C TYR A 66 -6.10 -16.78 0.36
N GLU A 67 -5.91 -17.47 1.50
CA GLU A 67 -6.66 -18.67 1.89
C GLU A 67 -7.87 -18.34 2.80
N SER A 68 -7.89 -17.18 3.48
CA SER A 68 -8.93 -16.84 4.45
C SER A 68 -10.21 -16.32 3.80
N LYS A 69 -11.36 -16.70 4.41
CA LYS A 69 -12.70 -16.19 4.14
C LYS A 69 -13.07 -15.09 5.14
N SER A 70 -12.25 -14.05 5.23
CA SER A 70 -12.46 -12.94 6.16
C SER A 70 -12.74 -11.63 5.42
N LEU A 71 -13.40 -10.69 6.11
CA LEU A 71 -13.67 -9.37 5.56
C LEU A 71 -12.36 -8.64 5.21
N THR A 72 -11.33 -8.81 6.03
CA THR A 72 -9.99 -8.25 5.80
C THR A 72 -9.36 -8.81 4.52
N ALA A 73 -9.39 -10.14 4.33
CA ALA A 73 -8.83 -10.78 3.15
C ALA A 73 -9.52 -10.31 1.86
N VAL A 74 -10.85 -10.23 1.88
CA VAL A 74 -11.67 -9.77 0.75
C VAL A 74 -11.40 -8.29 0.43
N ALA A 75 -11.29 -7.44 1.46
CA ALA A 75 -11.01 -6.01 1.27
C ALA A 75 -9.60 -5.78 0.71
N ILE A 76 -8.59 -6.49 1.21
CA ILE A 76 -7.22 -6.40 0.70
C ILE A 76 -7.14 -6.91 -0.74
N ALA A 77 -7.74 -8.06 -1.04
CA ALA A 77 -7.75 -8.59 -2.41
C ALA A 77 -8.39 -7.62 -3.41
N ALA A 78 -9.52 -6.99 -3.03
CA ALA A 78 -10.17 -5.98 -3.86
C ALA A 78 -9.30 -4.72 -4.03
N HIS A 79 -8.57 -4.31 -3.00
CA HIS A 79 -7.65 -3.17 -3.05
C HIS A 79 -6.48 -3.42 -4.00
N GLU A 80 -5.82 -4.58 -3.91
CA GLU A 80 -4.69 -4.92 -4.79
C GLU A 80 -5.13 -5.09 -6.24
N VAL A 81 -6.32 -5.67 -6.48
CA VAL A 81 -6.92 -5.67 -7.82
C VAL A 81 -7.29 -4.25 -8.27
N GLY A 82 -7.66 -3.36 -7.35
CA GLY A 82 -7.86 -1.92 -7.63
C GLY A 82 -6.61 -1.28 -8.25
N HIS A 83 -5.42 -1.58 -7.74
CA HIS A 83 -4.15 -1.15 -8.34
C HIS A 83 -3.89 -1.79 -9.72
N ALA A 84 -4.26 -3.06 -9.90
CA ALA A 84 -4.17 -3.70 -11.21
C ALA A 84 -5.09 -3.04 -12.25
N ILE A 85 -6.29 -2.60 -11.83
CA ILE A 85 -7.20 -1.82 -12.69
C ILE A 85 -6.62 -0.45 -13.03
N GLN A 86 -6.03 0.27 -12.06
CA GLN A 86 -5.35 1.55 -12.31
C GLN A 86 -4.24 1.40 -13.35
N ASP A 87 -3.44 0.35 -13.23
CA ASP A 87 -2.35 0.06 -14.15
C ASP A 87 -2.88 -0.28 -15.56
N HIS A 88 -3.91 -1.11 -15.64
CA HIS A 88 -4.57 -1.45 -16.90
C HIS A 88 -5.19 -0.22 -17.60
N GLN A 89 -5.70 0.73 -16.82
CA GLN A 89 -6.22 2.02 -17.30
C GLN A 89 -5.12 3.01 -17.69
N GLY A 90 -3.84 2.66 -17.47
CA GLY A 90 -2.70 3.52 -17.78
C GLY A 90 -2.58 4.75 -16.87
N ASP A 91 -2.89 4.62 -15.57
CA ASP A 91 -2.76 5.71 -14.61
C ASP A 91 -1.30 6.16 -14.51
N LYS A 92 -1.04 7.37 -15.02
CA LYS A 92 0.28 7.98 -15.04
C LYS A 92 0.86 8.20 -13.64
N ARG A 93 0.01 8.39 -12.63
CA ARG A 93 0.42 8.58 -11.23
C ARG A 93 1.02 7.30 -10.68
N LEU A 94 0.36 6.15 -10.92
CA LEU A 94 0.87 4.83 -10.53
C LEU A 94 2.19 4.51 -11.23
N ALA A 95 2.28 4.75 -12.54
CA ALA A 95 3.51 4.56 -13.31
C ALA A 95 4.67 5.45 -12.80
N THR A 96 4.39 6.70 -12.45
CA THR A 96 5.39 7.61 -11.86
C THR A 96 5.83 7.12 -10.48
N ARG A 97 4.88 6.73 -9.61
CA ARG A 97 5.19 6.13 -8.29
C ARG A 97 6.15 4.95 -8.43
N THR A 98 5.83 4.00 -9.33
CA THR A 98 6.63 2.79 -9.54
C THR A 98 8.08 3.12 -9.91
N LYS A 99 8.31 4.13 -10.74
CA LYS A 99 9.66 4.57 -11.13
C LYS A 99 10.38 5.34 -10.01
N MET A 100 9.68 6.13 -9.23
CA MET A 100 10.29 7.00 -8.20
C MET A 100 10.56 6.27 -6.88
N VAL A 101 9.77 5.28 -6.50
CA VAL A 101 9.92 4.57 -5.22
C VAL A 101 11.34 4.01 -4.99
N PRO A 102 11.98 3.30 -5.92
CA PRO A 102 13.33 2.78 -5.70
C PRO A 102 14.36 3.90 -5.51
N ILE A 103 14.24 5.00 -6.27
CA ILE A 103 15.14 6.16 -6.17
C ILE A 103 15.00 6.83 -4.79
N VAL A 104 13.76 7.11 -4.37
CA VAL A 104 13.48 7.74 -3.07
C VAL A 104 13.93 6.86 -1.91
N ASN A 105 13.73 5.54 -2.02
CA ASN A 105 14.21 4.60 -0.99
C ASN A 105 15.74 4.57 -0.90
N LEU A 106 16.44 4.62 -2.03
CA LEU A 106 17.90 4.71 -2.05
C LEU A 106 18.37 6.01 -1.40
N LEU A 107 17.80 7.16 -1.77
CA LEU A 107 18.10 8.45 -1.15
C LEU A 107 17.84 8.44 0.35
N ALA A 108 16.71 7.89 0.80
CA ALA A 108 16.38 7.79 2.21
C ALA A 108 17.37 6.91 3.00
N ARG A 109 17.86 5.83 2.42
CA ARG A 109 18.90 4.98 3.05
C ARG A 109 20.20 5.75 3.24
N TRP A 110 20.68 6.44 2.19
CA TRP A 110 21.88 7.25 2.27
C TRP A 110 21.73 8.43 3.24
N SER A 111 20.54 9.02 3.33
CA SER A 111 20.23 10.08 4.28
C SER A 111 20.49 9.66 5.73
N VAL A 112 20.09 8.45 6.11
CA VAL A 112 20.36 7.91 7.45
C VAL A 112 21.86 7.83 7.71
N VAL A 113 22.63 7.30 6.76
CA VAL A 113 24.09 7.19 6.87
C VAL A 113 24.73 8.56 7.01
N ILE A 114 24.36 9.51 6.15
CA ILE A 114 24.92 10.87 6.14
C ILE A 114 24.63 11.60 7.45
N ILE A 115 23.39 11.53 7.95
CA ILE A 115 23.01 12.17 9.23
C ILE A 115 23.77 11.52 10.39
N SER A 116 23.91 10.19 10.39
CA SER A 116 24.63 9.48 11.46
C SER A 116 26.13 9.83 11.49
N LEU A 117 26.75 10.07 10.34
CA LEU A 117 28.15 10.46 10.24
C LEU A 117 28.41 11.95 10.45
N SER A 118 27.40 12.80 10.29
CA SER A 118 27.57 14.25 10.34
C SER A 118 28.19 14.76 11.66
N PRO A 119 27.84 14.27 12.88
CA PRO A 119 28.47 14.70 14.12
C PRO A 119 29.96 14.33 14.19
N VAL A 120 30.30 13.15 13.69
CA VAL A 120 31.69 12.66 13.68
C VAL A 120 32.58 13.56 12.83
N ILE A 121 32.10 13.95 11.65
CA ILE A 121 32.81 14.87 10.75
C ILE A 121 32.91 16.25 11.37
N GLY A 122 31.87 16.74 12.06
CA GLY A 122 31.90 18.00 12.80
C GLY A 122 32.99 18.03 13.89
N ILE A 123 33.14 16.92 14.63
CA ILE A 123 34.18 16.78 15.67
C ILE A 123 35.58 16.75 15.05
N ILE A 124 35.77 15.98 13.98
CA ILE A 124 37.06 15.84 13.30
C ILE A 124 37.53 17.16 12.68
N THR A 125 36.63 17.82 11.96
CA THR A 125 36.94 19.07 11.26
C THR A 125 37.02 20.29 12.19
N ARG A 126 36.46 20.18 13.39
CA ARG A 126 36.31 21.28 14.35
C ARG A 126 35.68 22.54 13.74
N HIS A 127 34.89 22.36 12.71
CA HIS A 127 34.25 23.44 11.97
C HIS A 127 32.76 23.14 11.74
N PRO A 128 31.86 24.10 11.97
CA PRO A 128 30.39 23.85 11.88
C PRO A 128 29.88 23.66 10.44
N ILE A 129 30.57 24.19 9.44
CA ILE A 129 30.10 24.17 8.05
C ILE A 129 29.96 22.73 7.48
N PRO A 130 30.96 21.83 7.58
CA PRO A 130 30.79 20.46 7.08
C PRO A 130 29.65 19.70 7.76
N PHE A 131 29.51 19.88 9.08
CA PHE A 131 28.40 19.30 9.84
C PHE A 131 27.05 19.78 9.33
N SER A 132 26.86 21.10 9.20
CA SER A 132 25.60 21.72 8.76
C SER A 132 25.24 21.31 7.34
N LEU A 133 26.23 21.24 6.44
CA LEU A 133 26.03 20.81 5.05
C LEU A 133 25.56 19.35 4.96
N LEU A 134 26.22 18.43 5.69
CA LEU A 134 25.83 17.03 5.72
C LEU A 134 24.46 16.82 6.34
N LEU A 135 24.14 17.58 7.41
CA LEU A 135 22.82 17.55 8.03
C LEU A 135 21.74 17.99 7.03
N PHE A 136 21.96 19.06 6.28
CA PHE A 136 21.04 19.57 5.28
C PHE A 136 20.84 18.55 4.13
N ILE A 137 21.92 17.97 3.61
CA ILE A 137 21.86 16.93 2.57
C ILE A 137 21.11 15.70 3.09
N GLY A 138 21.40 15.25 4.29
CA GLY A 138 20.70 14.11 4.87
C GLY A 138 19.21 14.38 5.09
N LEU A 139 18.86 15.56 5.57
CA LEU A 139 17.45 15.95 5.81
C LEU A 139 16.64 16.02 4.51
N SER A 140 17.26 16.42 3.39
CA SER A 140 16.59 16.50 2.09
C SER A 140 16.03 15.14 1.62
N GLY A 141 16.69 14.03 1.93
CA GLY A 141 16.20 12.70 1.61
C GLY A 141 14.97 12.28 2.42
N PHE A 142 14.85 12.73 3.67
CA PHE A 142 13.61 12.54 4.45
C PHE A 142 12.46 13.37 3.88
N ILE A 143 12.72 14.60 3.46
CA ILE A 143 11.72 15.45 2.79
C ILE A 143 11.25 14.78 1.50
N ALA A 144 12.16 14.27 0.68
CA ALA A 144 11.81 13.55 -0.55
C ALA A 144 10.90 12.33 -0.27
N ARG A 145 11.18 11.57 0.79
CA ARG A 145 10.35 10.46 1.23
C ARG A 145 8.95 10.92 1.67
N MET A 146 8.87 11.99 2.42
CA MET A 146 7.59 12.56 2.87
C MET A 146 6.75 13.06 1.69
N MET A 147 7.37 13.74 0.73
CA MET A 147 6.71 14.15 -0.52
C MET A 147 6.21 12.96 -1.33
N MET A 148 6.99 11.86 -1.36
CA MET A 148 6.57 10.64 -2.04
C MET A 148 5.28 10.06 -1.43
N HIS A 149 5.15 10.06 -0.10
CA HIS A 149 3.90 9.64 0.56
C HIS A 149 2.72 10.53 0.17
N ALA A 150 2.91 11.85 0.08
CA ALA A 150 1.87 12.77 -0.34
C ALA A 150 1.41 12.51 -1.81
N VAL A 151 2.36 12.21 -2.70
CA VAL A 151 2.06 11.85 -4.11
C VAL A 151 1.36 10.49 -4.21
N THR A 152 1.68 9.56 -3.31
CA THR A 152 1.08 8.22 -3.29
C THR A 152 -0.37 8.23 -2.77
N LEU A 153 -0.68 9.14 -1.86
CA LEU A 153 -1.99 9.18 -1.19
C LEU A 153 -3.20 9.22 -2.16
N PRO A 154 -3.24 10.05 -3.22
CA PRO A 154 -4.34 10.03 -4.17
C PRO A 154 -4.52 8.69 -4.91
N ILE A 155 -3.42 7.96 -5.14
CA ILE A 155 -3.44 6.65 -5.80
C ILE A 155 -4.11 5.62 -4.88
N GLU A 156 -3.73 5.61 -3.59
CA GLU A 156 -4.31 4.74 -2.57
C GLU A 156 -5.80 5.05 -2.34
N PHE A 157 -6.16 6.34 -2.32
CA PHE A 157 -7.56 6.74 -2.22
C PHE A 157 -8.37 6.23 -3.41
N ASP A 158 -7.88 6.38 -4.63
CA ASP A 158 -8.57 5.91 -5.82
C ASP A 158 -8.69 4.38 -5.84
N ALA A 159 -7.64 3.63 -5.49
CA ALA A 159 -7.69 2.17 -5.40
C ALA A 159 -8.72 1.69 -4.37
N SER A 160 -8.80 2.35 -3.21
CA SER A 160 -9.71 1.97 -2.11
C SER A 160 -11.14 2.42 -2.36
N PHE A 161 -11.36 3.72 -2.60
CA PHE A 161 -12.69 4.34 -2.58
C PHE A 161 -13.35 4.40 -3.94
N SER A 162 -12.59 4.57 -5.02
CA SER A 162 -13.14 4.65 -6.37
C SER A 162 -13.22 3.28 -7.04
N LYS A 163 -12.46 2.29 -6.57
CA LYS A 163 -12.42 0.94 -7.15
C LYS A 163 -12.84 -0.15 -6.16
N ALA A 164 -12.06 -0.44 -5.13
CA ALA A 164 -12.32 -1.59 -4.25
C ALA A 164 -13.69 -1.53 -3.57
N LEU A 165 -14.06 -0.41 -2.95
CA LEU A 165 -15.34 -0.29 -2.26
C LEU A 165 -16.55 -0.41 -3.18
N PRO A 166 -16.65 0.29 -4.34
CA PRO A 166 -17.74 0.09 -5.29
C PRO A 166 -17.81 -1.35 -5.82
N ILE A 167 -16.67 -1.96 -6.14
CA ILE A 167 -16.59 -3.36 -6.61
C ILE A 167 -17.21 -4.30 -5.58
N LEU A 168 -16.86 -4.17 -4.30
CA LEU A 168 -17.38 -5.00 -3.22
C LEU A 168 -18.87 -4.81 -3.00
N ARG A 169 -19.37 -3.58 -3.14
CA ARG A 169 -20.78 -3.25 -3.00
C ARG A 169 -21.61 -3.76 -4.17
N GLU A 170 -21.22 -3.46 -5.39
CA GLU A 170 -21.97 -3.80 -6.61
C GLU A 170 -21.97 -5.29 -6.91
N GLY A 171 -20.95 -6.01 -6.45
CA GLY A 171 -20.82 -7.44 -6.63
C GLY A 171 -21.46 -8.28 -5.52
N ASP A 172 -22.09 -7.64 -4.51
CA ASP A 172 -22.64 -8.30 -3.32
C ASP A 172 -21.63 -9.25 -2.62
N TYR A 173 -20.33 -8.94 -2.74
CA TYR A 173 -19.27 -9.75 -2.13
C TYR A 173 -19.20 -9.62 -0.61
N VAL A 174 -19.83 -8.56 -0.06
CA VAL A 174 -19.89 -8.27 1.36
C VAL A 174 -21.31 -7.85 1.74
N SER A 175 -21.78 -8.29 2.91
CA SER A 175 -23.09 -7.88 3.40
C SER A 175 -23.15 -6.36 3.63
N PRO A 176 -24.35 -5.72 3.57
CA PRO A 176 -24.50 -4.30 3.83
C PRO A 176 -23.90 -3.85 5.17
N VAL A 177 -24.02 -4.68 6.22
CA VAL A 177 -23.42 -4.43 7.53
C VAL A 177 -21.90 -4.46 7.46
N SER A 178 -21.33 -5.45 6.78
CA SER A 178 -19.87 -5.55 6.58
C SER A 178 -19.33 -4.40 5.76
N TYR A 179 -20.06 -3.93 4.73
CA TYR A 179 -19.70 -2.75 3.95
C TYR A 179 -19.61 -1.48 4.83
N THR A 180 -20.56 -1.29 5.75
CA THR A 180 -20.52 -0.18 6.70
C THR A 180 -19.28 -0.20 7.55
N HIS A 181 -18.85 -1.38 7.99
CA HIS A 181 -17.58 -1.53 8.76
C HIS A 181 -16.33 -1.23 7.95
N LEU A 182 -16.32 -1.47 6.65
CA LEU A 182 -15.20 -1.08 5.77
C LEU A 182 -15.11 0.43 5.57
N THR A 183 -16.22 1.15 5.63
CA THR A 183 -16.27 2.60 5.39
C THR A 183 -16.11 3.44 6.66
N LEU A 184 -16.59 2.97 7.81
CA LEU A 184 -16.54 3.72 9.08
C LEU A 184 -15.13 4.15 9.53
N PRO A 185 -14.08 3.34 9.42
CA PRO A 185 -12.75 3.75 9.81
C PRO A 185 -12.16 4.89 8.97
N THR A 186 -12.67 5.07 7.77
CA THR A 186 -12.16 6.02 6.79
C THR A 186 -12.95 7.34 6.75
N THR A 187 -14.21 7.32 7.17
CA THR A 187 -15.08 8.51 7.22
C THR A 187 -14.86 9.38 8.47
N VAL A 188 -14.22 8.87 9.51
CA VAL A 188 -14.01 9.60 10.78
C VAL A 188 -12.75 10.48 10.76
N ARG A 189 -12.04 10.62 9.61
CA ARG A 189 -10.87 11.50 9.51
C ARG A 189 -10.83 12.26 8.18
N VAL A 190 -11.68 13.23 8.08
CA VAL A 190 -11.41 14.47 7.35
C VAL A 190 -11.23 15.59 8.39
#